data_063cba3d4396ccafce03c747e3450f7f
#
_entry.id   063cba3d4396ccafce03c747e3450f7f
#
_cell.length_a   1.000
_cell.length_b   1.000
_cell.length_c   1.000
_cell.angle_alpha   90.00
_cell.angle_beta   90.00
_cell.angle_gamma   90.00
#
_symmetry.space_group_name_H-M   'P 1'
#
loop_
_entity.id
_entity.type
_entity.pdbx_description
1 polymer ?
#
loop_
_entity_poly.entity_id
_entity_poly.type
_entity_poly.pdbx_seq_one_letter_code
_entity_poly.pdbx_strand_id
1 'polypeptide(L)'
;MLLETLKNDFNQYRAQAEKGSFLELREQAFAEFEGLGFPTTKHEEWKYTNLKQITEGKFNTTCTVNPEVKTLVNSLVYATLKANLLVFVNGTFVSELSTVIETNDAIVIGSLAAMRHTHKTTFEKHFGKYAIIQNQALTALNTALLSDGAFVHVAPNKTVANPIVILNITDANELNVLAQPRNLIVVDANSSATIVEAYHATGSNASFINVVTETYVGENAHLEHYKIQQQAGESYQTNFNQIFQEGNTNINHVTLTLDGTMVRNNLHYYMNGQNCNSLLYGLYITDTNDFVDNHTRVDHAKPNCFSDEKYKGILKDKSTAVFNGKIMVHLDAQKTNAYQRNQNILLSDDATINTKPQLEIFADDVKCTHGATIGQMDEEQMFYLRSRGIPENEARKLLLNAFADDIAEKIKIPELVALLEQQIDEKL
;
A
#
# COMPACT_ATOMS: atom_id res chain seq x y z
N MET A 1 25.90 8.84 -0.81
CA MET A 1 26.35 7.44 -0.61
C MET A 1 25.36 6.49 -1.28
N LEU A 2 24.09 6.44 -0.88
CA LEU A 2 23.08 5.56 -1.52
C LEU A 2 22.95 5.81 -3.03
N LEU A 3 22.87 7.05 -3.49
CA LEU A 3 22.75 7.38 -4.91
C LEU A 3 23.86 6.78 -5.78
N GLU A 4 25.11 6.76 -5.28
CA GLU A 4 26.23 6.16 -6.03
C GLU A 4 26.12 4.63 -6.11
N THR A 5 25.63 3.99 -5.04
CA THR A 5 25.32 2.55 -5.08
C THR A 5 24.26 2.25 -6.15
N LEU A 6 23.15 2.99 -6.13
CA LEU A 6 22.05 2.83 -7.10
C LEU A 6 22.50 3.06 -8.55
N LYS A 7 23.41 4.03 -8.80
CA LYS A 7 24.01 4.26 -10.12
C LYS A 7 24.84 3.05 -10.58
N ASN A 8 25.65 2.50 -9.69
CA ASN A 8 26.48 1.33 -10.00
C ASN A 8 25.61 0.12 -10.31
N ASP A 9 24.58 -0.13 -9.49
CA ASP A 9 23.64 -1.23 -9.67
C ASP A 9 22.88 -1.11 -11.00
N PHE A 10 22.42 0.10 -11.32
CA PHE A 10 21.75 0.35 -12.60
C PHE A 10 22.69 0.15 -13.80
N ASN A 11 23.94 0.62 -13.72
CA ASN A 11 24.93 0.42 -14.79
C ASN A 11 25.28 -1.06 -15.00
N GLN A 12 25.39 -1.84 -13.92
CA GLN A 12 25.59 -3.29 -14.01
C GLN A 12 24.40 -3.98 -14.68
N TYR A 13 23.18 -3.65 -14.26
CA TYR A 13 21.95 -4.15 -14.89
C TYR A 13 21.94 -3.82 -16.38
N ARG A 14 22.14 -2.54 -16.75
CA ARG A 14 22.11 -2.04 -18.13
C ARG A 14 23.12 -2.78 -19.04
N ALA A 15 24.29 -3.10 -18.51
CA ALA A 15 25.35 -3.82 -19.27
C ALA A 15 24.96 -5.26 -19.63
N GLN A 16 24.03 -5.87 -18.88
CA GLN A 16 23.61 -7.27 -19.05
C GLN A 16 22.20 -7.40 -19.65
N ALA A 17 21.42 -6.32 -19.66
CA ALA A 17 20.03 -6.33 -20.07
C ALA A 17 19.87 -6.51 -21.59
N GLU A 18 18.81 -7.23 -21.97
CA GLU A 18 18.37 -7.33 -23.36
C GLU A 18 17.87 -5.96 -23.85
N LYS A 19 18.26 -5.61 -25.07
CA LYS A 19 17.79 -4.37 -25.72
C LYS A 19 16.30 -4.47 -26.05
N GLY A 20 15.56 -3.38 -25.84
CA GLY A 20 14.12 -3.29 -26.15
C GLY A 20 13.39 -2.28 -25.31
N SER A 21 12.09 -2.14 -25.54
CA SER A 21 11.23 -1.15 -24.90
C SER A 21 11.24 -1.17 -23.37
N PHE A 22 11.47 -2.33 -22.77
CA PHE A 22 11.54 -2.45 -21.32
C PHE A 22 12.85 -1.85 -20.76
N LEU A 23 14.00 -2.06 -21.43
CA LEU A 23 15.24 -1.40 -21.05
C LEU A 23 15.15 0.11 -21.26
N GLU A 24 14.59 0.56 -22.39
CA GLU A 24 14.41 1.99 -22.68
C GLU A 24 13.55 2.68 -21.62
N LEU A 25 12.47 2.05 -21.15
CA LEU A 25 11.66 2.55 -20.04
C LEU A 25 12.47 2.70 -18.75
N ARG A 26 13.31 1.71 -18.43
CA ARG A 26 14.16 1.74 -17.24
C ARG A 26 15.25 2.80 -17.32
N GLU A 27 15.83 3.02 -18.51
CA GLU A 27 16.81 4.10 -18.74
C GLU A 27 16.16 5.48 -18.58
N GLN A 28 14.96 5.67 -19.13
CA GLN A 28 14.18 6.90 -18.94
C GLN A 28 13.84 7.12 -17.47
N ALA A 29 13.43 6.07 -16.76
CA ALA A 29 13.10 6.13 -15.35
C ALA A 29 14.33 6.47 -14.48
N PHE A 30 15.50 5.90 -14.80
CA PHE A 30 16.72 6.22 -14.07
C PHE A 30 17.15 7.67 -14.31
N ALA A 31 17.07 8.15 -15.55
CA ALA A 31 17.38 9.54 -15.89
C ALA A 31 16.43 10.53 -15.18
N GLU A 32 15.14 10.21 -15.09
CA GLU A 32 14.15 11.01 -14.34
C GLU A 32 14.51 11.03 -12.84
N PHE A 33 14.83 9.88 -12.25
CA PHE A 33 15.26 9.82 -10.85
C PHE A 33 16.55 10.59 -10.60
N GLU A 34 17.56 10.50 -11.49
CA GLU A 34 18.78 11.29 -11.36
C GLU A 34 18.51 12.81 -11.42
N GLY A 35 17.58 13.22 -12.27
CA GLY A 35 17.20 14.62 -12.39
C GLY A 35 16.46 15.17 -11.17
N LEU A 36 15.57 14.38 -10.59
CA LEU A 36 14.76 14.75 -9.41
C LEU A 36 15.53 14.58 -8.10
N GLY A 37 16.33 13.53 -7.98
CA GLY A 37 16.93 13.06 -6.73
C GLY A 37 15.88 12.57 -5.72
N PHE A 38 16.32 12.21 -4.52
CA PHE A 38 15.41 11.87 -3.44
C PHE A 38 14.60 13.10 -3.00
N PRO A 39 13.29 12.96 -2.77
CA PRO A 39 12.48 14.06 -2.25
C PRO A 39 12.93 14.46 -0.83
N THR A 40 12.78 15.75 -0.54
CA THR A 40 13.16 16.35 0.74
C THR A 40 11.95 17.06 1.36
N THR A 41 12.03 17.42 2.62
CA THR A 41 11.00 18.20 3.33
C THR A 41 10.73 19.60 2.75
N LYS A 42 11.51 20.04 1.74
CA LYS A 42 11.25 21.27 0.99
C LYS A 42 10.17 21.10 -0.08
N HIS A 43 9.90 19.88 -0.50
CA HIS A 43 8.81 19.57 -1.43
C HIS A 43 7.50 19.51 -0.67
N GLU A 44 6.45 20.18 -1.13
CA GLU A 44 5.15 20.29 -0.45
C GLU A 44 4.59 18.92 -0.04
N GLU A 45 4.59 17.94 -0.96
CA GLU A 45 4.07 16.59 -0.72
C GLU A 45 4.94 15.77 0.26
N TRP A 46 6.15 16.24 0.59
CA TRP A 46 7.11 15.59 1.47
C TRP A 46 7.43 16.40 2.73
N LYS A 47 6.68 17.47 2.98
CA LYS A 47 6.94 18.42 4.07
C LYS A 47 7.16 17.76 5.44
N TYR A 48 6.43 16.70 5.71
CA TYR A 48 6.48 15.99 6.98
C TYR A 48 7.34 14.70 6.94
N THR A 49 7.63 14.16 5.74
CA THR A 49 8.37 12.90 5.58
C THR A 49 9.81 13.16 5.23
N ASN A 50 10.71 12.78 6.14
CA ASN A 50 12.16 12.96 5.97
C ASN A 50 12.84 11.63 5.60
N LEU A 51 13.44 11.56 4.43
CA LEU A 51 14.16 10.38 3.92
C LEU A 51 15.66 10.39 4.28
N LYS A 52 16.12 11.25 5.18
CA LYS A 52 17.55 11.42 5.49
C LYS A 52 18.21 10.10 5.93
N GLN A 53 17.58 9.34 6.81
CA GLN A 53 18.11 8.06 7.29
C GLN A 53 18.31 7.06 6.15
N ILE A 54 17.38 7.04 5.19
CA ILE A 54 17.50 6.20 4.00
C ILE A 54 18.64 6.69 3.10
N THR A 55 18.68 8.00 2.79
CA THR A 55 19.64 8.55 1.83
C THR A 55 21.08 8.55 2.33
N GLU A 56 21.30 8.62 3.65
CA GLU A 56 22.60 8.52 4.31
C GLU A 56 22.98 7.07 4.64
N GLY A 57 22.02 6.16 4.64
CA GLY A 57 22.23 4.74 4.90
C GLY A 57 23.02 4.03 3.80
N LYS A 58 23.59 2.88 4.16
CA LYS A 58 24.20 1.95 3.21
C LYS A 58 23.29 0.74 3.09
N PHE A 59 22.71 0.56 1.93
CA PHE A 59 21.80 -0.55 1.65
C PHE A 59 22.34 -1.42 0.53
N ASN A 60 22.00 -2.70 0.58
CA ASN A 60 22.32 -3.69 -0.45
C ASN A 60 21.05 -4.03 -1.23
N THR A 61 21.14 -4.07 -2.54
CA THR A 61 20.03 -4.40 -3.45
C THR A 61 19.98 -5.90 -3.78
N THR A 62 21.03 -6.64 -3.46
CA THR A 62 21.12 -8.09 -3.65
C THR A 62 21.37 -8.75 -2.30
N CYS A 63 20.52 -9.69 -1.92
CA CYS A 63 20.63 -10.43 -0.66
C CYS A 63 20.32 -11.91 -0.88
N THR A 64 20.98 -12.77 -0.12
CA THR A 64 20.64 -14.20 -0.04
C THR A 64 19.40 -14.39 0.83
N VAL A 65 18.57 -15.37 0.50
CA VAL A 65 17.42 -15.73 1.32
C VAL A 65 17.88 -16.58 2.50
N ASN A 66 17.63 -16.08 3.72
CA ASN A 66 17.91 -16.83 4.94
C ASN A 66 16.92 -18.01 5.09
N PRO A 67 17.38 -19.24 5.43
CA PRO A 67 16.48 -20.36 5.70
C PRO A 67 15.42 -20.11 6.76
N GLU A 68 15.65 -19.21 7.72
CA GLU A 68 14.70 -18.84 8.77
C GLU A 68 13.44 -18.14 8.22
N VAL A 69 13.53 -17.53 7.04
CA VAL A 69 12.36 -16.91 6.37
C VAL A 69 11.25 -17.93 6.15
N LYS A 70 11.59 -19.21 5.87
CA LYS A 70 10.58 -20.28 5.74
C LYS A 70 9.77 -20.46 7.03
N THR A 71 10.43 -20.43 8.17
CA THR A 71 9.76 -20.55 9.48
C THR A 71 8.86 -19.36 9.71
N LEU A 72 9.32 -18.15 9.40
CA LEU A 72 8.51 -16.93 9.48
C LEU A 72 7.27 -17.05 8.59
N VAL A 73 7.42 -17.36 7.30
CA VAL A 73 6.29 -17.49 6.36
C VAL A 73 5.24 -18.46 6.89
N ASN A 74 5.67 -19.63 7.41
CA ASN A 74 4.77 -20.65 7.94
C ASN A 74 4.04 -20.22 9.24
N SER A 75 4.57 -19.25 9.98
CA SER A 75 3.94 -18.72 11.19
C SER A 75 2.92 -17.62 10.90
N LEU A 76 2.95 -17.01 9.72
CA LEU A 76 2.05 -15.93 9.36
C LEU A 76 0.65 -16.46 9.00
N VAL A 77 -0.37 -15.67 9.30
CA VAL A 77 -1.78 -15.98 9.00
C VAL A 77 -2.00 -16.36 7.54
N TYR A 78 -1.23 -15.78 6.63
CA TYR A 78 -1.34 -15.99 5.17
C TYR A 78 -1.05 -17.43 4.75
N ALA A 79 -0.20 -18.15 5.49
CA ALA A 79 0.11 -19.56 5.22
C ALA A 79 -1.06 -20.50 5.55
N THR A 80 -2.01 -20.06 6.38
CA THR A 80 -3.19 -20.84 6.77
C THR A 80 -4.41 -20.55 5.90
N LEU A 81 -4.37 -19.45 5.12
CA LEU A 81 -5.44 -19.10 4.20
C LEU A 81 -5.49 -20.06 3.01
N LYS A 82 -6.69 -20.42 2.59
CA LYS A 82 -6.88 -21.04 1.28
C LYS A 82 -6.73 -19.94 0.21
N ALA A 83 -5.51 -19.67 -0.21
CA ALA A 83 -5.17 -18.56 -1.07
C ALA A 83 -4.13 -18.93 -2.15
N ASN A 84 -4.05 -18.13 -3.20
CA ASN A 84 -2.91 -18.10 -4.11
C ASN A 84 -1.81 -17.28 -3.44
N LEU A 85 -0.78 -17.91 -2.90
CA LEU A 85 0.29 -17.25 -2.15
C LEU A 85 1.53 -17.04 -3.03
N LEU A 86 1.91 -15.80 -3.26
CA LEU A 86 3.17 -15.39 -3.87
C LEU A 86 4.08 -14.81 -2.79
N VAL A 87 5.24 -15.40 -2.57
CA VAL A 87 6.22 -14.94 -1.58
C VAL A 87 7.41 -14.28 -2.29
N PHE A 88 7.71 -13.06 -1.87
CA PHE A 88 8.86 -12.30 -2.30
C PHE A 88 9.76 -12.05 -1.09
N VAL A 89 11.04 -12.35 -1.22
CA VAL A 89 12.05 -12.04 -0.20
C VAL A 89 13.03 -11.04 -0.78
N ASN A 90 13.19 -9.91 -0.12
CA ASN A 90 14.02 -8.80 -0.58
C ASN A 90 13.73 -8.39 -2.04
N GLY A 91 12.44 -8.40 -2.41
CA GLY A 91 11.97 -8.05 -3.75
C GLY A 91 12.18 -9.14 -4.81
N THR A 92 12.56 -10.36 -4.45
CA THR A 92 12.76 -11.50 -5.36
C THR A 92 11.74 -12.60 -5.09
N PHE A 93 11.12 -13.14 -6.13
CA PHE A 93 10.16 -14.23 -6.02
C PHE A 93 10.82 -15.52 -5.53
N VAL A 94 10.19 -16.19 -4.56
CA VAL A 94 10.65 -17.46 -3.99
C VAL A 94 9.61 -18.54 -4.25
N SER A 95 9.84 -19.35 -5.29
CA SER A 95 8.90 -20.38 -5.74
C SER A 95 8.63 -21.44 -4.69
N GLU A 96 9.64 -21.83 -3.90
CA GLU A 96 9.58 -22.87 -2.87
C GLU A 96 8.72 -22.46 -1.66
N LEU A 97 8.46 -21.17 -1.48
CA LEU A 97 7.61 -20.63 -0.44
C LEU A 97 6.23 -20.19 -0.96
N SER A 98 6.04 -20.26 -2.28
CA SER A 98 4.83 -19.81 -2.96
C SER A 98 3.92 -21.00 -3.32
N THR A 99 2.61 -20.75 -3.32
CA THR A 99 1.61 -21.75 -3.72
C THR A 99 0.53 -21.07 -4.53
N VAL A 100 0.42 -21.42 -5.82
CA VAL A 100 -0.63 -20.91 -6.70
C VAL A 100 -1.59 -22.06 -6.99
N ILE A 101 -2.83 -21.95 -6.53
CA ILE A 101 -3.88 -22.97 -6.65
C ILE A 101 -4.85 -22.72 -7.79
N GLU A 102 -4.91 -21.48 -8.28
CA GLU A 102 -5.78 -21.07 -9.38
C GLU A 102 -4.95 -20.32 -10.43
N THR A 103 -4.46 -21.05 -11.43
CA THR A 103 -3.82 -20.43 -12.61
C THR A 103 -4.18 -21.22 -13.86
N ASN A 104 -4.49 -20.51 -14.94
CA ASN A 104 -4.80 -21.06 -16.26
C ASN A 104 -4.68 -19.94 -17.29
N ASP A 105 -5.04 -20.20 -18.56
CA ASP A 105 -4.95 -19.18 -19.62
C ASP A 105 -5.80 -17.92 -19.38
N ALA A 106 -6.82 -18.01 -18.53
CA ALA A 106 -7.73 -16.90 -18.22
C ALA A 106 -7.48 -16.24 -16.86
N ILE A 107 -6.75 -16.91 -15.97
CA ILE A 107 -6.34 -16.39 -14.65
C ILE A 107 -4.85 -16.66 -14.52
N VAL A 108 -4.04 -15.62 -14.62
CA VAL A 108 -2.58 -15.70 -14.57
C VAL A 108 -2.08 -15.05 -13.30
N ILE A 109 -1.38 -15.81 -12.47
CA ILE A 109 -0.85 -15.37 -11.18
C ILE A 109 0.60 -15.85 -11.09
N GLY A 110 1.55 -14.93 -10.90
CA GLY A 110 2.96 -15.30 -10.81
C GLY A 110 3.92 -14.12 -10.65
N SER A 111 5.20 -14.39 -10.86
CA SER A 111 6.26 -13.39 -10.85
C SER A 111 6.20 -12.49 -12.08
N LEU A 112 6.31 -11.18 -11.89
CA LEU A 112 6.34 -10.19 -12.97
C LEU A 112 7.53 -10.45 -13.91
N ALA A 113 8.69 -10.78 -13.36
CA ALA A 113 9.90 -11.07 -14.14
C ALA A 113 9.71 -12.25 -15.09
N ALA A 114 9.00 -13.30 -14.68
CA ALA A 114 8.67 -14.43 -15.52
C ALA A 114 7.54 -14.09 -16.52
N MET A 115 6.44 -13.50 -16.02
CA MET A 115 5.22 -13.28 -16.80
C MET A 115 5.39 -12.23 -17.90
N ARG A 116 6.30 -11.26 -17.76
CA ARG A 116 6.60 -10.27 -18.81
C ARG A 116 7.01 -10.89 -20.14
N HIS A 117 7.59 -12.10 -20.14
CA HIS A 117 8.00 -12.82 -21.35
C HIS A 117 6.89 -13.70 -21.91
N THR A 118 6.15 -14.39 -21.04
CA THR A 118 5.10 -15.35 -21.45
C THR A 118 3.76 -14.66 -21.72
N HIS A 119 3.48 -13.52 -21.04
CA HIS A 119 2.24 -12.72 -21.20
C HIS A 119 2.56 -11.31 -21.71
N LYS A 120 3.45 -11.24 -22.70
CA LYS A 120 4.01 -10.01 -23.24
C LYS A 120 2.93 -8.98 -23.64
N THR A 121 1.88 -9.41 -24.30
CA THR A 121 0.80 -8.52 -24.78
C THR A 121 0.13 -7.77 -23.64
N THR A 122 -0.27 -8.48 -22.56
CA THR A 122 -0.87 -7.86 -21.37
C THR A 122 0.14 -6.97 -20.65
N PHE A 123 1.38 -7.44 -20.52
CA PHE A 123 2.44 -6.66 -19.90
C PHE A 123 2.67 -5.33 -20.64
N GLU A 124 2.90 -5.33 -21.94
CA GLU A 124 3.16 -4.11 -22.73
C GLU A 124 1.96 -3.15 -22.77
N LYS A 125 0.75 -3.69 -22.67
CA LYS A 125 -0.49 -2.90 -22.66
C LYS A 125 -0.64 -2.12 -21.34
N HIS A 126 -0.23 -2.69 -20.20
CA HIS A 126 -0.59 -2.16 -18.89
C HIS A 126 0.61 -1.67 -18.07
N PHE A 127 1.80 -2.29 -18.19
CA PHE A 127 2.96 -1.94 -17.37
C PHE A 127 3.49 -0.54 -17.68
N GLY A 128 3.68 0.28 -16.63
CA GLY A 128 4.17 1.66 -16.75
C GLY A 128 3.16 2.62 -17.38
N LYS A 129 1.88 2.25 -17.43
CA LYS A 129 0.83 3.09 -18.03
C LYS A 129 0.05 3.90 -17.01
N TYR A 130 0.02 3.47 -15.77
CA TYR A 130 -0.77 4.07 -14.70
C TYR A 130 0.10 4.77 -13.68
N ALA A 131 1.13 4.11 -13.17
CA ALA A 131 2.13 4.70 -12.28
C ALA A 131 3.22 5.39 -13.11
N ILE A 132 2.95 6.62 -13.51
CA ILE A 132 3.86 7.43 -14.34
C ILE A 132 5.12 7.82 -13.56
N ILE A 133 6.25 7.89 -14.24
CA ILE A 133 7.56 8.23 -13.65
C ILE A 133 7.81 9.74 -13.53
N GLN A 134 7.15 10.56 -14.37
CA GLN A 134 7.35 11.99 -14.43
C GLN A 134 7.00 12.69 -13.11
N ASN A 135 7.94 13.44 -12.57
CA ASN A 135 7.84 14.14 -11.29
C ASN A 135 7.58 13.21 -10.07
N GLN A 136 7.87 11.90 -10.20
CA GLN A 136 7.66 10.87 -9.18
C GLN A 136 8.98 10.13 -8.89
N ALA A 137 9.87 10.75 -8.12
CA ALA A 137 11.24 10.26 -7.91
C ALA A 137 11.32 8.80 -7.46
N LEU A 138 10.50 8.38 -6.46
CA LEU A 138 10.53 7.01 -5.95
C LEU A 138 9.85 6.00 -6.88
N THR A 139 8.86 6.42 -7.66
CA THR A 139 8.27 5.61 -8.74
C THR A 139 9.28 5.41 -9.86
N ALA A 140 10.01 6.47 -10.22
CA ALA A 140 11.09 6.42 -11.21
C ALA A 140 12.22 5.50 -10.74
N LEU A 141 12.65 5.63 -9.48
CA LEU A 141 13.66 4.75 -8.88
C LEU A 141 13.22 3.28 -8.91
N ASN A 142 11.97 2.99 -8.49
CA ASN A 142 11.42 1.63 -8.54
C ASN A 142 11.40 1.10 -9.97
N THR A 143 10.91 1.87 -10.93
CA THR A 143 10.85 1.46 -12.35
C THR A 143 12.25 1.18 -12.91
N ALA A 144 13.26 1.97 -12.54
CA ALA A 144 14.64 1.78 -12.97
C ALA A 144 15.29 0.52 -12.41
N LEU A 145 15.08 0.25 -11.11
CA LEU A 145 15.80 -0.78 -10.37
C LEU A 145 14.93 -1.97 -9.91
N LEU A 146 13.69 -2.08 -10.40
CA LEU A 146 12.85 -3.23 -10.03
C LEU A 146 13.59 -4.55 -10.31
N SER A 147 13.49 -5.47 -9.35
CA SER A 147 13.97 -6.85 -9.52
C SER A 147 12.84 -7.75 -9.98
N ASP A 148 11.73 -7.78 -9.23
CA ASP A 148 10.55 -8.60 -9.48
C ASP A 148 9.32 -7.98 -8.78
N GLY A 149 8.23 -8.72 -8.73
CA GLY A 149 6.97 -8.42 -8.07
C GLY A 149 5.86 -9.32 -8.59
N ALA A 150 4.65 -9.05 -8.19
CA ALA A 150 3.51 -9.84 -8.61
C ALA A 150 2.97 -9.40 -9.97
N PHE A 151 2.63 -10.38 -10.80
CA PHE A 151 1.82 -10.22 -11.98
C PHE A 151 0.50 -10.98 -11.79
N VAL A 152 -0.61 -10.25 -11.85
CA VAL A 152 -1.96 -10.81 -11.77
C VAL A 152 -2.74 -10.34 -12.99
N HIS A 153 -3.30 -11.28 -13.77
CA HIS A 153 -4.21 -10.97 -14.85
C HIS A 153 -5.44 -11.87 -14.77
N VAL A 154 -6.59 -11.25 -14.62
CA VAL A 154 -7.91 -11.92 -14.64
C VAL A 154 -8.63 -11.49 -15.92
N ALA A 155 -8.73 -12.42 -16.87
CA ALA A 155 -9.36 -12.18 -18.17
C ALA A 155 -10.85 -11.84 -18.04
N PRO A 156 -11.49 -11.25 -19.07
CA PRO A 156 -12.90 -10.85 -19.01
C PRO A 156 -13.85 -11.98 -18.60
N ASN A 157 -14.86 -11.63 -17.79
CA ASN A 157 -15.91 -12.54 -17.30
C ASN A 157 -15.36 -13.68 -16.42
N LYS A 158 -14.32 -13.44 -15.65
CA LYS A 158 -13.73 -14.41 -14.72
C LYS A 158 -13.76 -13.91 -13.28
N THR A 159 -13.93 -14.85 -12.38
CA THR A 159 -13.83 -14.61 -10.93
C THR A 159 -12.76 -15.51 -10.35
N VAL A 160 -11.83 -14.91 -9.61
CA VAL A 160 -10.85 -15.66 -8.82
C VAL A 160 -11.52 -16.02 -7.50
N ALA A 161 -11.67 -17.32 -7.23
CA ALA A 161 -12.45 -17.79 -6.08
C ALA A 161 -11.70 -17.63 -4.75
N ASN A 162 -10.37 -17.78 -4.77
CA ASN A 162 -9.55 -17.67 -3.56
C ASN A 162 -8.71 -16.38 -3.59
N PRO A 163 -8.48 -15.74 -2.45
CA PRO A 163 -7.63 -14.54 -2.39
C PRO A 163 -6.25 -14.76 -3.02
N ILE A 164 -5.69 -13.70 -3.60
CA ILE A 164 -4.31 -13.66 -4.09
C ILE A 164 -3.50 -12.88 -3.06
N VAL A 165 -2.61 -13.57 -2.36
CA VAL A 165 -1.73 -12.98 -1.35
C VAL A 165 -0.36 -12.71 -1.96
N ILE A 166 0.06 -11.47 -1.93
CA ILE A 166 1.39 -10.98 -2.33
C ILE A 166 2.14 -10.68 -1.04
N LEU A 167 2.90 -11.65 -0.56
CA LEU A 167 3.64 -11.56 0.70
C LEU A 167 5.07 -11.10 0.43
N ASN A 168 5.41 -9.92 0.91
CA ASN A 168 6.76 -9.35 0.85
C ASN A 168 7.43 -9.48 2.21
N ILE A 169 8.54 -10.20 2.26
CA ILE A 169 9.41 -10.33 3.43
C ILE A 169 10.69 -9.53 3.15
N THR A 170 10.99 -8.58 4.03
CA THR A 170 12.29 -7.91 4.02
C THR A 170 13.17 -8.55 5.09
N ASP A 171 14.13 -9.34 4.65
CA ASP A 171 15.08 -10.07 5.50
C ASP A 171 16.36 -9.25 5.66
N ALA A 172 16.48 -8.56 6.79
CA ALA A 172 17.62 -7.73 7.17
C ALA A 172 18.46 -8.36 8.30
N ASN A 173 18.54 -9.70 8.35
CA ASN A 173 19.32 -10.38 9.39
C ASN A 173 20.83 -10.19 9.22
N GLU A 174 21.35 -10.20 7.99
CA GLU A 174 22.79 -10.12 7.72
C GLU A 174 23.24 -8.71 7.35
N LEU A 175 22.44 -7.98 6.56
CA LEU A 175 22.81 -6.70 5.94
C LEU A 175 21.62 -5.76 5.92
N ASN A 176 21.91 -4.46 5.81
CA ASN A 176 20.86 -3.50 5.44
C ASN A 176 20.36 -3.80 4.02
N VAL A 177 19.05 -3.85 3.85
CA VAL A 177 18.40 -4.27 2.61
C VAL A 177 17.64 -3.13 1.95
N LEU A 178 17.79 -2.99 0.63
CA LEU A 178 16.90 -2.18 -0.20
C LEU A 178 16.21 -3.06 -1.22
N ALA A 179 14.87 -3.12 -1.14
CA ALA A 179 14.03 -3.88 -2.05
C ALA A 179 13.11 -2.96 -2.87
N GLN A 180 12.91 -3.28 -4.15
CA GLN A 180 12.09 -2.49 -5.08
C GLN A 180 11.07 -3.36 -5.82
N PRO A 181 10.10 -3.97 -5.11
CA PRO A 181 9.08 -4.78 -5.77
C PRO A 181 8.14 -3.91 -6.61
N ARG A 182 7.74 -4.45 -7.77
CA ARG A 182 6.78 -3.82 -8.69
C ARG A 182 5.65 -4.77 -9.01
N ASN A 183 4.42 -4.42 -8.64
CA ASN A 183 3.25 -5.24 -8.92
C ASN A 183 2.46 -4.69 -10.10
N LEU A 184 1.93 -5.59 -10.94
CA LEU A 184 0.97 -5.30 -11.98
C LEU A 184 -0.26 -6.18 -11.79
N ILE A 185 -1.41 -5.55 -11.53
CA ILE A 185 -2.70 -6.21 -11.31
C ILE A 185 -3.67 -5.75 -12.38
N VAL A 186 -4.17 -6.67 -13.20
CA VAL A 186 -5.12 -6.42 -14.27
C VAL A 186 -6.36 -7.25 -14.04
N VAL A 187 -7.48 -6.61 -13.73
CA VAL A 187 -8.80 -7.25 -13.59
C VAL A 187 -9.66 -6.72 -14.73
N ASP A 188 -9.80 -7.53 -15.78
CA ASP A 188 -10.53 -7.12 -16.98
C ASP A 188 -12.05 -7.02 -16.77
N ALA A 189 -12.79 -6.65 -17.81
CA ALA A 189 -14.22 -6.36 -17.73
C ALA A 189 -15.06 -7.54 -17.20
N ASN A 190 -16.07 -7.24 -16.37
CA ASN A 190 -16.99 -8.20 -15.72
C ASN A 190 -16.28 -9.26 -14.89
N SER A 191 -15.11 -8.94 -14.34
CA SER A 191 -14.28 -9.88 -13.57
C SER A 191 -14.19 -9.47 -12.11
N SER A 192 -13.74 -10.38 -11.27
CA SER A 192 -13.54 -10.09 -9.84
C SER A 192 -12.33 -10.79 -9.25
N ALA A 193 -11.65 -10.11 -8.32
CA ALA A 193 -10.54 -10.65 -7.56
C ALA A 193 -10.48 -10.05 -6.14
N THR A 194 -9.86 -10.80 -5.22
CA THR A 194 -9.44 -10.31 -3.91
C THR A 194 -7.92 -10.37 -3.83
N ILE A 195 -7.30 -9.23 -3.59
CA ILE A 195 -5.84 -9.08 -3.44
C ILE A 195 -5.51 -8.76 -1.99
N VAL A 196 -4.49 -9.40 -1.46
CA VAL A 196 -3.90 -9.09 -0.16
C VAL A 196 -2.42 -8.79 -0.38
N GLU A 197 -2.02 -7.54 -0.25
CA GLU A 197 -0.60 -7.15 -0.18
C GLU A 197 -0.17 -7.16 1.28
N ALA A 198 0.77 -8.02 1.64
CA ALA A 198 1.29 -8.12 3.01
C ALA A 198 2.79 -7.83 3.04
N TYR A 199 3.22 -7.09 4.05
CA TYR A 199 4.61 -6.65 4.21
C TYR A 199 5.10 -6.95 5.62
N HIS A 200 6.20 -7.70 5.71
CA HIS A 200 6.88 -8.02 6.96
C HIS A 200 8.37 -7.74 6.84
N ALA A 201 8.99 -7.31 7.93
CA ALA A 201 10.43 -7.20 8.04
C ALA A 201 10.94 -8.09 9.18
N THR A 202 12.15 -8.62 9.03
CA THR A 202 12.85 -9.41 10.04
C THR A 202 14.33 -9.04 10.05
N GLY A 203 14.97 -9.25 11.20
CA GLY A 203 16.38 -8.92 11.39
C GLY A 203 16.58 -7.64 12.21
N SER A 204 17.86 -7.36 12.54
CA SER A 204 18.28 -6.22 13.34
C SER A 204 18.92 -5.10 12.53
N ASN A 205 19.16 -5.31 11.24
CA ASN A 205 19.70 -4.29 10.36
C ASN A 205 18.58 -3.46 9.73
N ALA A 206 18.92 -2.28 9.21
CA ALA A 206 17.96 -1.40 8.57
C ALA A 206 17.44 -1.96 7.24
N SER A 207 16.15 -1.78 6.98
CA SER A 207 15.51 -2.17 5.73
C SER A 207 14.78 -1.00 5.08
N PHE A 208 14.88 -0.91 3.75
CA PHE A 208 14.08 0.00 2.96
C PHE A 208 13.38 -0.75 1.82
N ILE A 209 12.07 -0.74 1.82
CA ILE A 209 11.27 -1.28 0.73
C ILE A 209 10.51 -0.14 0.04
N ASN A 210 10.75 0.03 -1.28
CA ASN A 210 10.06 1.01 -2.11
C ASN A 210 9.18 0.28 -3.12
N VAL A 211 7.88 0.24 -2.86
CA VAL A 211 6.90 -0.55 -3.61
C VAL A 211 6.13 0.32 -4.59
N VAL A 212 5.92 -0.19 -5.79
CA VAL A 212 4.95 0.41 -6.72
C VAL A 212 3.99 -0.66 -7.21
N THR A 213 2.68 -0.41 -7.06
CA THR A 213 1.61 -1.29 -7.55
C THR A 213 0.77 -0.53 -8.58
N GLU A 214 0.69 -1.08 -9.78
CA GLU A 214 -0.23 -0.63 -10.82
C GLU A 214 -1.43 -1.56 -10.90
N THR A 215 -2.63 -0.99 -10.81
CA THR A 215 -3.87 -1.75 -10.88
C THR A 215 -4.79 -1.17 -11.95
N TYR A 216 -5.17 -2.01 -12.90
CA TYR A 216 -6.22 -1.72 -13.88
C TYR A 216 -7.48 -2.50 -13.53
N VAL A 217 -8.62 -1.81 -13.48
CA VAL A 217 -9.93 -2.40 -13.20
C VAL A 217 -10.87 -2.06 -14.36
N GLY A 218 -11.17 -3.08 -15.16
CA GLY A 218 -11.99 -2.99 -16.36
C GLY A 218 -13.46 -2.75 -16.07
N GLU A 219 -14.24 -2.43 -17.10
CA GLU A 219 -15.66 -2.11 -16.98
C GLU A 219 -16.45 -3.22 -16.26
N ASN A 220 -17.35 -2.84 -15.32
CA ASN A 220 -18.16 -3.73 -14.48
C ASN A 220 -17.34 -4.68 -13.57
N ALA A 221 -16.05 -4.47 -13.39
CA ALA A 221 -15.23 -5.32 -12.54
C ALA A 221 -15.31 -4.97 -11.06
N HIS A 222 -14.99 -5.95 -10.20
CA HIS A 222 -14.98 -5.82 -8.75
C HIS A 222 -13.60 -6.18 -8.18
N LEU A 223 -13.08 -5.35 -7.30
CA LEU A 223 -11.82 -5.59 -6.64
C LEU A 223 -11.93 -5.37 -5.12
N GLU A 224 -11.58 -6.40 -4.35
CA GLU A 224 -11.23 -6.27 -2.94
C GLU A 224 -9.71 -6.17 -2.84
N HIS A 225 -9.19 -5.15 -2.18
CA HIS A 225 -7.75 -4.94 -2.04
C HIS A 225 -7.40 -4.61 -0.59
N TYR A 226 -6.70 -5.51 0.07
CA TYR A 226 -6.25 -5.37 1.45
C TYR A 226 -4.74 -5.21 1.49
N LYS A 227 -4.25 -4.15 2.14
CA LYS A 227 -2.83 -3.91 2.36
C LYS A 227 -2.54 -3.97 3.84
N ILE A 228 -1.59 -4.82 4.25
CA ILE A 228 -1.24 -5.04 5.64
C ILE A 228 0.27 -4.84 5.81
N GLN A 229 0.65 -3.95 6.73
CA GLN A 229 2.03 -3.54 6.97
C GLN A 229 2.37 -3.80 8.43
N GLN A 230 3.26 -4.77 8.65
CA GLN A 230 3.77 -5.22 9.94
C GLN A 230 5.29 -5.38 9.84
N GLN A 231 6.00 -4.27 9.80
CA GLN A 231 7.43 -4.26 9.57
C GLN A 231 8.18 -3.94 10.86
N ALA A 232 8.55 -4.97 11.60
CA ALA A 232 9.32 -4.84 12.83
C ALA A 232 10.76 -4.34 12.57
N GLY A 233 11.41 -3.82 13.61
CA GLY A 233 12.79 -3.36 13.59
C GLY A 233 12.97 -2.02 12.88
N GLU A 234 14.20 -1.68 12.48
CA GLU A 234 14.54 -0.44 11.77
C GLU A 234 14.09 -0.54 10.31
N SER A 235 12.79 -0.37 10.09
CA SER A 235 12.14 -0.59 8.80
C SER A 235 11.57 0.69 8.21
N TYR A 236 11.88 0.93 6.95
CA TYR A 236 11.40 2.06 6.15
C TYR A 236 10.62 1.54 4.96
N GLN A 237 9.41 2.04 4.75
CA GLN A 237 8.59 1.64 3.61
C GLN A 237 8.01 2.85 2.90
N THR A 238 8.13 2.88 1.57
CA THR A 238 7.37 3.78 0.71
C THR A 238 6.55 2.97 -0.27
N ASN A 239 5.28 3.35 -0.43
CA ASN A 239 4.36 2.72 -1.36
C ASN A 239 3.77 3.75 -2.30
N PHE A 240 3.63 3.38 -3.56
CA PHE A 240 2.83 4.08 -4.53
C PHE A 240 1.86 3.10 -5.20
N ASN A 241 0.57 3.20 -4.89
CA ASN A 241 -0.49 2.42 -5.52
C ASN A 241 -1.27 3.31 -6.46
N GLN A 242 -1.22 3.03 -7.75
CA GLN A 242 -2.05 3.68 -8.74
C GLN A 242 -3.15 2.73 -9.20
N ILE A 243 -4.39 3.10 -9.00
CA ILE A 243 -5.56 2.35 -9.43
C ILE A 243 -6.29 3.14 -10.53
N PHE A 244 -6.44 2.51 -11.67
CA PHE A 244 -7.15 3.05 -12.83
C PHE A 244 -8.44 2.27 -13.06
N GLN A 245 -9.58 3.00 -13.05
CA GLN A 245 -10.91 2.41 -13.09
C GLN A 245 -11.66 2.79 -14.35
N GLU A 246 -12.15 1.78 -15.07
CA GLU A 246 -13.17 1.96 -16.10
C GLU A 246 -14.59 2.02 -15.50
N GLY A 247 -15.61 2.16 -16.33
CA GLY A 247 -16.98 2.40 -15.89
C GLY A 247 -17.62 1.27 -15.08
N ASN A 248 -18.57 1.61 -14.19
CA ASN A 248 -19.37 0.70 -13.37
C ASN A 248 -18.55 -0.22 -12.44
N THR A 249 -17.34 0.17 -12.11
CA THR A 249 -16.43 -0.61 -11.23
C THR A 249 -16.78 -0.43 -9.76
N ASN A 250 -16.52 -1.48 -8.97
CA ASN A 250 -16.62 -1.42 -7.52
C ASN A 250 -15.31 -1.87 -6.88
N ILE A 251 -14.71 -0.99 -6.09
CA ILE A 251 -13.46 -1.29 -5.38
C ILE A 251 -13.64 -1.02 -3.89
N ASN A 252 -13.23 -1.99 -3.08
CA ASN A 252 -13.05 -1.84 -1.63
C ASN A 252 -11.56 -2.00 -1.32
N HIS A 253 -10.92 -0.95 -0.83
CA HIS A 253 -9.51 -0.94 -0.46
C HIS A 253 -9.37 -0.64 1.03
N VAL A 254 -8.69 -1.52 1.75
CA VAL A 254 -8.37 -1.32 3.17
C VAL A 254 -6.87 -1.38 3.38
N THR A 255 -6.32 -0.34 4.00
CA THR A 255 -4.91 -0.27 4.39
C THR A 255 -4.79 -0.37 5.91
N LEU A 256 -4.10 -1.39 6.41
CA LEU A 256 -3.75 -1.55 7.81
C LEU A 256 -2.24 -1.32 7.98
N THR A 257 -1.86 -0.23 8.66
CA THR A 257 -0.47 0.02 9.05
C THR A 257 -0.34 -0.23 10.54
N LEU A 258 0.24 -1.38 10.86
CA LEU A 258 0.26 -1.91 12.22
C LEU A 258 1.64 -1.86 12.86
N ASP A 259 2.71 -1.68 12.06
CA ASP A 259 4.09 -1.57 12.53
C ASP A 259 5.00 -0.98 11.45
N GLY A 260 6.11 -0.32 11.85
CA GLY A 260 7.14 0.21 10.96
C GLY A 260 7.73 1.55 11.43
N THR A 261 9.06 1.65 11.49
CA THR A 261 9.74 2.89 11.88
C THR A 261 9.32 4.10 11.04
N MET A 262 9.17 3.90 9.72
CA MET A 262 8.62 4.90 8.81
C MET A 262 7.84 4.20 7.69
N VAL A 263 6.56 4.49 7.61
CA VAL A 263 5.70 4.00 6.52
C VAL A 263 5.05 5.17 5.81
N ARG A 264 5.29 5.29 4.50
CA ARG A 264 4.58 6.25 3.66
C ARG A 264 3.78 5.56 2.58
N ASN A 265 2.48 5.80 2.58
CA ASN A 265 1.53 5.29 1.59
C ASN A 265 1.07 6.43 0.67
N ASN A 266 1.20 6.26 -0.64
CA ASN A 266 0.55 7.11 -1.63
C ASN A 266 -0.44 6.22 -2.39
N LEU A 267 -1.74 6.47 -2.20
CA LEU A 267 -2.84 5.73 -2.81
C LEU A 267 -3.60 6.64 -3.76
N HIS A 268 -3.46 6.41 -5.06
CA HIS A 268 -4.08 7.21 -6.08
C HIS A 268 -5.13 6.43 -6.87
N TYR A 269 -6.31 7.01 -6.99
CA TYR A 269 -7.42 6.52 -7.80
C TYR A 269 -7.67 7.45 -8.96
N TYR A 270 -7.79 6.91 -10.16
CA TYR A 270 -8.24 7.64 -11.34
C TYR A 270 -9.49 6.98 -11.91
N MET A 271 -10.65 7.62 -11.73
CA MET A 271 -11.95 7.13 -12.20
C MET A 271 -12.17 7.60 -13.63
N ASN A 272 -11.73 6.79 -14.61
CA ASN A 272 -11.80 7.08 -16.04
C ASN A 272 -13.17 6.80 -16.65
N GLY A 273 -14.02 6.02 -15.97
CA GLY A 273 -15.38 5.69 -16.42
C GLY A 273 -16.48 6.27 -15.55
N GLN A 274 -17.72 6.19 -16.00
CA GLN A 274 -18.90 6.60 -15.24
C GLN A 274 -19.30 5.54 -14.21
N ASN A 275 -20.04 5.96 -13.17
CA ASN A 275 -20.61 5.09 -12.15
C ASN A 275 -19.56 4.26 -11.38
N CYS A 276 -18.34 4.74 -11.26
CA CYS A 276 -17.34 4.10 -10.41
C CYS A 276 -17.73 4.26 -8.93
N ASN A 277 -17.55 3.20 -8.16
CA ASN A 277 -17.75 3.17 -6.72
C ASN A 277 -16.45 2.74 -6.03
N SER A 278 -15.85 3.61 -5.20
CA SER A 278 -14.58 3.37 -4.55
C SER A 278 -14.67 3.65 -3.06
N LEU A 279 -14.37 2.62 -2.28
CA LEU A 279 -14.27 2.67 -0.83
C LEU A 279 -12.79 2.60 -0.45
N LEU A 280 -12.29 3.63 0.23
CA LEU A 280 -10.88 3.77 0.65
C LEU A 280 -10.83 3.86 2.17
N TYR A 281 -10.50 2.77 2.82
CA TYR A 281 -10.44 2.70 4.27
C TYR A 281 -9.02 2.49 4.75
N GLY A 282 -8.68 3.06 5.90
CA GLY A 282 -7.37 2.87 6.51
C GLY A 282 -7.41 2.91 8.03
N LEU A 283 -6.61 2.06 8.65
CA LEU A 283 -6.32 2.11 10.07
C LEU A 283 -4.81 2.07 10.28
N TYR A 284 -4.30 2.97 11.07
CA TYR A 284 -2.90 2.97 11.49
C TYR A 284 -2.80 3.04 13.01
N ILE A 285 -1.96 2.16 13.55
CA ILE A 285 -1.66 2.07 14.97
C ILE A 285 -0.16 2.33 15.13
N THR A 286 0.21 3.38 15.83
CA THR A 286 1.59 3.80 15.99
C THR A 286 1.96 3.94 17.45
N ASP A 287 3.18 3.51 17.80
CA ASP A 287 3.73 3.64 19.14
C ASP A 287 5.20 4.10 19.08
N THR A 288 5.86 4.16 20.22
CA THR A 288 7.27 4.54 20.35
C THR A 288 7.64 5.83 19.60
N ASN A 289 8.38 5.77 18.50
CA ASN A 289 8.75 6.89 17.63
C ASN A 289 8.33 6.62 16.17
N ASP A 290 7.38 5.74 15.95
CA ASP A 290 6.90 5.38 14.61
C ASP A 290 6.39 6.60 13.84
N PHE A 291 6.60 6.56 12.55
CA PHE A 291 6.13 7.58 11.64
C PHE A 291 5.28 6.97 10.52
N VAL A 292 4.01 7.36 10.44
CA VAL A 292 3.11 6.92 9.36
C VAL A 292 2.58 8.11 8.58
N ASP A 293 2.73 8.09 7.26
CA ASP A 293 2.27 9.15 6.36
C ASP A 293 1.36 8.56 5.27
N ASN A 294 0.07 8.87 5.35
CA ASN A 294 -0.93 8.43 4.37
C ASN A 294 -1.33 9.59 3.45
N HIS A 295 -0.95 9.49 2.19
CA HIS A 295 -1.40 10.36 1.12
C HIS A 295 -2.40 9.62 0.23
N THR A 296 -3.60 10.17 0.11
CA THR A 296 -4.62 9.66 -0.81
C THR A 296 -4.93 10.70 -1.87
N ARG A 297 -5.20 10.25 -3.08
CA ARG A 297 -5.71 11.09 -4.15
C ARG A 297 -6.79 10.35 -4.93
N VAL A 298 -7.97 10.97 -5.04
CA VAL A 298 -9.09 10.44 -5.81
C VAL A 298 -9.47 11.43 -6.90
N ASP A 299 -9.15 11.09 -8.14
CA ASP A 299 -9.53 11.88 -9.33
C ASP A 299 -10.86 11.34 -9.89
N HIS A 300 -11.92 12.09 -9.68
CA HIS A 300 -13.21 11.88 -10.34
C HIS A 300 -13.15 12.54 -11.71
N ALA A 301 -12.93 11.77 -12.78
CA ALA A 301 -12.81 12.31 -14.13
C ALA A 301 -14.10 12.17 -14.96
N LYS A 302 -15.08 11.35 -14.52
CA LYS A 302 -16.34 11.07 -15.20
C LYS A 302 -17.53 11.18 -14.28
N PRO A 303 -18.76 11.37 -14.83
CA PRO A 303 -19.96 11.62 -14.00
C PRO A 303 -20.46 10.39 -13.23
N ASN A 304 -21.31 10.67 -12.23
CA ASN A 304 -22.02 9.70 -11.39
C ASN A 304 -21.09 8.80 -10.55
N CYS A 305 -19.86 9.22 -10.26
CA CYS A 305 -18.95 8.46 -9.45
C CYS A 305 -19.14 8.70 -7.95
N PHE A 306 -18.87 7.68 -7.17
CA PHE A 306 -18.92 7.70 -5.71
C PHE A 306 -17.56 7.34 -5.11
N SER A 307 -17.14 8.08 -4.08
CA SER A 307 -16.03 7.68 -3.21
C SER A 307 -16.36 7.93 -1.74
N ASP A 308 -16.03 6.97 -0.88
CA ASP A 308 -16.05 7.13 0.57
C ASP A 308 -14.66 6.78 1.12
N GLU A 309 -14.00 7.79 1.65
CA GLU A 309 -12.69 7.65 2.25
C GLU A 309 -12.78 7.83 3.77
N LYS A 310 -12.29 6.85 4.53
CA LYS A 310 -12.25 6.90 5.98
C LYS A 310 -10.93 6.34 6.49
N TYR A 311 -10.13 7.21 7.08
CA TYR A 311 -8.88 6.84 7.76
C TYR A 311 -8.99 7.10 9.26
N LYS A 312 -8.56 6.11 10.05
CA LYS A 312 -8.52 6.19 11.51
C LYS A 312 -7.12 5.96 12.03
N GLY A 313 -6.72 6.74 13.03
CA GLY A 313 -5.42 6.64 13.67
C GLY A 313 -5.53 6.44 15.17
N ILE A 314 -4.72 5.54 15.72
CA ILE A 314 -4.49 5.36 17.15
C ILE A 314 -2.99 5.59 17.38
N LEU A 315 -2.67 6.68 18.10
CA LEU A 315 -1.29 7.14 18.26
C LEU A 315 -0.91 7.14 19.74
N LYS A 316 0.26 6.57 20.05
CA LYS A 316 0.78 6.41 21.39
C LYS A 316 2.24 6.88 21.46
N ASP A 317 2.74 7.12 22.66
CA ASP A 317 4.09 7.54 22.98
C ASP A 317 4.50 8.83 22.24
N LYS A 318 5.57 8.81 21.44
CA LYS A 318 6.08 9.95 20.65
C LYS A 318 5.87 9.75 19.15
N SER A 319 4.96 8.85 18.80
CA SER A 319 4.69 8.54 17.41
C SER A 319 4.08 9.73 16.65
N THR A 320 4.31 9.76 15.36
CA THR A 320 3.80 10.83 14.49
C THR A 320 3.07 10.23 13.31
N ALA A 321 1.88 10.73 13.03
CA ALA A 321 1.19 10.38 11.79
C ALA A 321 0.88 11.63 10.94
N VAL A 322 0.70 11.39 9.65
CA VAL A 322 0.25 12.36 8.67
C VAL A 322 -0.89 11.75 7.88
N PHE A 323 -1.93 12.52 7.66
CA PHE A 323 -2.96 12.23 6.69
C PHE A 323 -3.10 13.41 5.72
N ASN A 324 -2.87 13.17 4.45
CA ASN A 324 -3.05 14.15 3.39
C ASN A 324 -3.96 13.55 2.30
N GLY A 325 -5.24 13.85 2.38
CA GLY A 325 -6.23 13.33 1.46
C GLY A 325 -6.68 14.40 0.47
N LYS A 326 -6.63 14.09 -0.82
CA LYS A 326 -7.03 14.99 -1.89
C LYS A 326 -8.11 14.37 -2.77
N ILE A 327 -9.26 15.02 -2.85
CA ILE A 327 -10.29 14.71 -3.82
C ILE A 327 -10.26 15.76 -4.92
N MET A 328 -10.08 15.31 -6.17
CA MET A 328 -10.12 16.13 -7.37
C MET A 328 -11.38 15.79 -8.18
N VAL A 329 -12.27 16.75 -8.38
CA VAL A 329 -13.47 16.58 -9.21
C VAL A 329 -13.30 17.40 -10.47
N HIS A 330 -13.08 16.71 -11.60
CA HIS A 330 -12.87 17.34 -12.90
C HIS A 330 -14.18 17.95 -13.43
N LEU A 331 -14.08 18.85 -14.41
CA LEU A 331 -15.22 19.59 -14.96
C LEU A 331 -16.37 18.69 -15.46
N ASP A 332 -16.03 17.58 -16.12
CA ASP A 332 -17.01 16.65 -16.66
C ASP A 332 -17.62 15.70 -15.59
N ALA A 333 -17.07 15.66 -14.39
CA ALA A 333 -17.46 14.72 -13.33
C ALA A 333 -18.69 15.19 -12.56
N GLN A 334 -19.77 15.50 -13.27
CA GLN A 334 -21.04 15.91 -12.69
C GLN A 334 -21.69 14.78 -11.89
N LYS A 335 -22.50 15.11 -10.87
CA LYS A 335 -23.18 14.18 -9.98
C LYS A 335 -22.23 13.28 -9.18
N THR A 336 -21.00 13.74 -8.96
CA THR A 336 -20.07 13.12 -8.04
C THR A 336 -20.58 13.23 -6.60
N ASN A 337 -20.48 12.10 -5.87
CA ASN A 337 -20.62 12.09 -4.42
C ASN A 337 -19.30 11.61 -3.80
N ALA A 338 -18.62 12.46 -3.05
CA ALA A 338 -17.32 12.16 -2.47
C ALA A 338 -17.24 12.56 -0.99
N TYR A 339 -16.89 11.59 -0.16
CA TYR A 339 -16.78 11.77 1.28
C TYR A 339 -15.36 11.43 1.73
N GLN A 340 -14.78 12.30 2.59
CA GLN A 340 -13.45 12.08 3.14
C GLN A 340 -13.47 12.36 4.64
N ARG A 341 -13.01 11.40 5.45
CA ARG A 341 -12.98 11.51 6.91
C ARG A 341 -11.66 10.98 7.45
N ASN A 342 -11.03 11.75 8.33
CA ASN A 342 -9.88 11.31 9.11
C ASN A 342 -10.17 11.52 10.59
N GLN A 343 -10.11 10.44 11.37
CA GLN A 343 -10.40 10.44 12.80
C GLN A 343 -9.21 9.88 13.58
N ASN A 344 -8.78 10.57 14.62
CA ASN A 344 -7.58 10.17 15.36
C ASN A 344 -7.80 10.23 16.86
N ILE A 345 -7.31 9.22 17.55
CA ILE A 345 -7.22 9.16 19.01
C ILE A 345 -5.75 9.25 19.41
N LEU A 346 -5.40 10.25 20.21
CA LEU A 346 -4.08 10.39 20.81
C LEU A 346 -4.12 9.82 22.24
N LEU A 347 -3.31 8.79 22.47
CA LEU A 347 -3.20 8.11 23.76
C LEU A 347 -2.09 8.67 24.63
N SER A 348 -1.28 9.58 24.10
CA SER A 348 -0.16 10.23 24.78
C SER A 348 -0.05 11.69 24.38
N ASP A 349 0.44 12.54 25.29
CA ASP A 349 0.60 13.99 25.05
C ASP A 349 1.68 14.30 23.99
N ASP A 350 2.68 13.43 23.84
CA ASP A 350 3.76 13.58 22.88
C ASP A 350 3.41 13.03 21.48
N ALA A 351 2.28 12.31 21.33
CA ALA A 351 1.81 11.82 20.05
C ALA A 351 1.33 12.96 19.16
N THR A 352 1.66 12.91 17.88
CA THR A 352 1.36 14.01 16.95
C THR A 352 0.67 13.53 15.67
N ILE A 353 -0.39 14.21 15.25
CA ILE A 353 -1.04 14.00 13.95
C ILE A 353 -1.08 15.31 13.14
N ASN A 354 -0.68 15.25 11.88
CA ASN A 354 -0.86 16.30 10.90
C ASN A 354 -1.90 15.87 9.88
N THR A 355 -3.08 16.46 9.92
CA THR A 355 -4.17 16.10 9.00
C THR A 355 -4.50 17.25 8.05
N LYS A 356 -4.54 16.96 6.73
CA LYS A 356 -4.76 17.95 5.66
C LYS A 356 -5.73 17.38 4.61
N PRO A 357 -7.04 17.36 4.91
CA PRO A 357 -8.03 17.00 3.88
C PRO A 357 -8.21 18.16 2.87
N GLN A 358 -8.25 17.82 1.57
CA GLN A 358 -8.33 18.79 0.48
C GLN A 358 -9.43 18.43 -0.53
N LEU A 359 -10.18 19.43 -0.99
CA LEU A 359 -11.16 19.31 -2.08
C LEU A 359 -10.80 20.32 -3.18
N GLU A 360 -10.59 19.82 -4.40
CA GLU A 360 -10.45 20.63 -5.61
C GLU A 360 -11.60 20.30 -6.57
N ILE A 361 -12.60 21.17 -6.65
CA ILE A 361 -13.87 20.87 -7.33
C ILE A 361 -14.03 21.84 -8.49
N PHE A 362 -14.13 21.30 -9.71
CA PHE A 362 -14.35 22.05 -10.93
C PHE A 362 -15.72 21.80 -11.57
N ALA A 363 -16.52 20.85 -11.04
CA ALA A 363 -17.89 20.56 -11.48
C ALA A 363 -18.92 21.26 -10.57
N ASP A 364 -20.12 21.56 -11.10
CA ASP A 364 -21.13 22.36 -10.39
C ASP A 364 -22.14 21.49 -9.61
N ASP A 365 -22.58 20.35 -10.20
CA ASP A 365 -23.59 19.47 -9.58
C ASP A 365 -22.92 18.30 -8.85
N VAL A 366 -22.44 18.55 -7.63
CA VAL A 366 -21.73 17.57 -6.83
C VAL A 366 -22.08 17.64 -5.34
N LYS A 367 -21.82 16.54 -4.61
CA LYS A 367 -21.89 16.46 -3.16
C LYS A 367 -20.56 15.97 -2.61
N CYS A 368 -19.73 16.92 -2.16
CA CYS A 368 -18.42 16.61 -1.64
C CYS A 368 -18.27 17.17 -0.23
N THR A 369 -17.79 16.33 0.68
CA THR A 369 -17.54 16.74 2.06
C THR A 369 -16.23 16.17 2.56
N HIS A 370 -15.56 16.89 3.43
CA HIS A 370 -14.44 16.38 4.18
C HIS A 370 -14.54 16.74 5.67
N GLY A 371 -13.87 15.97 6.51
CA GLY A 371 -13.79 16.26 7.94
C GLY A 371 -12.58 15.57 8.57
N ALA A 372 -12.02 16.23 9.58
CA ALA A 372 -10.97 15.65 10.40
C ALA A 372 -11.28 15.87 11.88
N THR A 373 -11.03 14.86 12.70
CA THR A 373 -11.13 14.95 14.16
C THR A 373 -9.86 14.45 14.80
N ILE A 374 -9.43 15.14 15.82
CA ILE A 374 -8.31 14.77 16.68
C ILE A 374 -8.83 14.88 18.11
N GLY A 375 -8.74 13.79 18.85
CA GLY A 375 -9.22 13.75 20.23
C GLY A 375 -8.42 12.79 21.08
N GLN A 376 -8.75 12.77 22.34
CA GLN A 376 -8.31 11.77 23.30
C GLN A 376 -9.42 10.73 23.47
N MET A 377 -9.15 9.69 24.26
CA MET A 377 -10.17 8.72 24.62
C MET A 377 -11.32 9.40 25.39
N ASP A 378 -12.55 8.98 25.08
CA ASP A 378 -13.74 9.51 25.74
C ASP A 378 -13.78 9.12 27.22
N GLU A 379 -13.58 10.10 28.11
CA GLU A 379 -13.56 9.89 29.54
C GLU A 379 -14.92 9.49 30.12
N GLU A 380 -16.04 9.91 29.51
CA GLU A 380 -17.38 9.53 29.96
C GLU A 380 -17.65 8.07 29.67
N GLN A 381 -17.30 7.60 28.47
CA GLN A 381 -17.40 6.20 28.12
C GLN A 381 -16.46 5.33 28.96
N MET A 382 -15.24 5.78 29.21
CA MET A 382 -14.30 5.12 30.09
C MET A 382 -14.84 5.01 31.51
N PHE A 383 -15.37 6.10 32.07
CA PHE A 383 -15.97 6.13 33.40
C PHE A 383 -17.19 5.19 33.48
N TYR A 384 -18.03 5.18 32.46
CA TYR A 384 -19.20 4.29 32.40
C TYR A 384 -18.79 2.82 32.47
N LEU A 385 -17.83 2.37 31.68
CA LEU A 385 -17.35 1.00 31.67
C LEU A 385 -16.74 0.61 33.01
N ARG A 386 -15.90 1.49 33.59
CA ARG A 386 -15.29 1.27 34.91
C ARG A 386 -16.34 1.22 36.03
N SER A 387 -17.39 2.03 35.96
CA SER A 387 -18.48 2.00 36.95
C SER A 387 -19.29 0.69 36.92
N ARG A 388 -19.21 -0.05 35.82
CA ARG A 388 -19.79 -1.40 35.66
C ARG A 388 -18.85 -2.53 36.10
N GLY A 389 -17.67 -2.18 36.65
CA GLY A 389 -16.69 -3.12 37.17
C GLY A 389 -15.70 -3.64 36.13
N ILE A 390 -15.63 -3.05 34.94
CA ILE A 390 -14.62 -3.40 33.92
C ILE A 390 -13.31 -2.72 34.31
N PRO A 391 -12.20 -3.47 34.43
CA PRO A 391 -10.87 -2.90 34.70
C PRO A 391 -10.47 -1.86 33.63
N GLU A 392 -9.67 -0.87 34.01
CA GLU A 392 -9.32 0.25 33.14
C GLU A 392 -8.69 -0.20 31.80
N ASN A 393 -7.75 -1.15 31.86
CA ASN A 393 -7.10 -1.65 30.64
C ASN A 393 -8.10 -2.35 29.69
N GLU A 394 -9.03 -3.15 30.27
CA GLU A 394 -10.07 -3.82 29.47
C GLU A 394 -11.06 -2.81 28.88
N ALA A 395 -11.46 -1.79 29.65
CA ALA A 395 -12.31 -0.72 29.14
C ALA A 395 -11.65 0.05 28.02
N ARG A 396 -10.35 0.31 28.12
CA ARG A 396 -9.55 0.96 27.08
C ARG A 396 -9.54 0.13 25.79
N LYS A 397 -9.22 -1.16 25.87
CA LYS A 397 -9.23 -2.08 24.74
C LYS A 397 -10.60 -2.14 24.05
N LEU A 398 -11.67 -2.25 24.82
CA LEU A 398 -13.04 -2.26 24.29
C LEU A 398 -13.36 -0.99 23.47
N LEU A 399 -12.96 0.18 23.98
CA LEU A 399 -13.21 1.44 23.27
C LEU A 399 -12.34 1.58 22.01
N LEU A 400 -11.11 1.11 22.02
CA LEU A 400 -10.22 1.15 20.87
C LEU A 400 -10.62 0.15 19.80
N ASN A 401 -11.06 -1.05 20.18
CA ASN A 401 -11.67 -2.01 19.26
C ASN A 401 -12.92 -1.40 18.61
N ALA A 402 -13.84 -0.84 19.40
CA ALA A 402 -15.03 -0.19 18.89
C ALA A 402 -14.69 1.01 17.95
N PHE A 403 -13.59 1.72 18.21
CA PHE A 403 -13.10 2.74 17.29
C PHE A 403 -12.61 2.14 15.97
N ALA A 404 -11.97 0.97 16.00
CA ALA A 404 -11.46 0.30 14.81
C ALA A 404 -12.52 -0.45 14.00
N ASP A 405 -13.65 -0.85 14.62
CA ASP A 405 -14.70 -1.70 14.03
C ASP A 405 -15.21 -1.22 12.68
N ASP A 406 -15.39 0.07 12.49
CA ASP A 406 -15.81 0.65 11.20
C ASP A 406 -14.90 0.26 10.03
N ILE A 407 -13.61 0.03 10.30
CA ILE A 407 -12.64 -0.38 9.30
C ILE A 407 -12.59 -1.90 9.22
N ALA A 408 -12.63 -2.59 10.37
CA ALA A 408 -12.63 -4.06 10.44
C ALA A 408 -13.80 -4.68 9.66
N GLU A 409 -15.00 -4.10 9.77
CA GLU A 409 -16.21 -4.53 9.04
C GLU A 409 -16.07 -4.47 7.50
N LYS A 410 -15.08 -3.74 6.98
CA LYS A 410 -14.83 -3.65 5.53
C LYS A 410 -13.93 -4.75 5.02
N ILE A 411 -13.36 -5.56 5.90
CA ILE A 411 -12.51 -6.69 5.57
C ILE A 411 -13.36 -7.95 5.50
N LYS A 412 -13.39 -8.61 4.34
CA LYS A 412 -14.19 -9.82 4.10
C LYS A 412 -13.46 -11.13 4.39
N ILE A 413 -12.23 -11.05 4.87
CA ILE A 413 -11.40 -12.21 5.25
C ILE A 413 -11.34 -12.25 6.79
N PRO A 414 -12.03 -13.19 7.45
CA PRO A 414 -12.13 -13.23 8.92
C PRO A 414 -10.77 -13.32 9.62
N GLU A 415 -9.81 -14.03 9.02
CA GLU A 415 -8.48 -14.19 9.57
C GLU A 415 -7.70 -12.87 9.62
N LEU A 416 -7.96 -11.94 8.69
CA LEU A 416 -7.36 -10.61 8.72
C LEU A 416 -8.04 -9.71 9.76
N VAL A 417 -9.32 -9.90 10.02
CA VAL A 417 -10.03 -9.21 11.12
C VAL A 417 -9.45 -9.66 12.46
N ALA A 418 -9.30 -10.97 12.66
CA ALA A 418 -8.70 -11.53 13.88
C ALA A 418 -7.25 -11.04 14.09
N LEU A 419 -6.46 -10.91 12.99
CA LEU A 419 -5.12 -10.34 13.05
C LEU A 419 -5.15 -8.88 13.54
N LEU A 420 -6.10 -8.06 13.05
CA LEU A 420 -6.25 -6.69 13.47
C LEU A 420 -6.61 -6.59 14.97
N GLU A 421 -7.59 -7.37 15.43
CA GLU A 421 -7.99 -7.41 16.83
C GLU A 421 -6.81 -7.82 17.74
N GLN A 422 -6.06 -8.84 17.34
CA GLN A 422 -4.84 -9.26 18.07
C GLN A 422 -3.82 -8.12 18.16
N GLN A 423 -3.58 -7.38 17.08
CA GLN A 423 -2.62 -6.27 17.07
C GLN A 423 -3.07 -5.10 17.96
N ILE A 424 -4.37 -4.82 18.02
CA ILE A 424 -4.92 -3.84 18.94
C ILE A 424 -4.66 -4.29 20.40
N ASP A 425 -4.91 -5.56 20.69
CA ASP A 425 -4.72 -6.11 22.04
C ASP A 425 -3.25 -6.15 22.49
N GLU A 426 -2.32 -6.37 21.57
CA GLU A 426 -0.88 -6.46 21.87
C GLU A 426 -0.23 -5.07 22.03
N LYS A 427 -0.64 -4.09 21.24
CA LYS A 427 -0.02 -2.75 21.23
C LYS A 427 -0.64 -1.76 22.19
N LEU A 428 -1.88 -1.98 22.58
CA LEU A 428 -2.70 -1.02 23.32
C LEU A 428 -3.21 -1.57 24.64
#